data_f57be2967600abd03ae6c478140322e2
#
_entry.id   f57be2967600abd03ae6c478140322e2
#
_cell.length_a   1.000
_cell.length_b   1.000
_cell.length_c   1.000
_cell.angle_alpha   90.00
_cell.angle_beta   90.00
_cell.angle_gamma   90.00
#
_symmetry.space_group_name_H-M   'P 1'
#
loop_
_entity.id
_entity.type
_entity.pdbx_description
1 polymer ?
#
loop_
_entity_poly.entity_id
_entity_poly.type
_entity_poly.pdbx_seq_one_letter_code
_entity_poly.pdbx_strand_id
1 'polypeptide(L)'
;MEVQKDNNSFKLPFMTKFYYGFGSLAYGIKDNAFNYFLLFVYVQVFGLSPDLAGLAILLMLVFDAISDPLIGYYSDNLKSKWGRRHPFMYFSAVPVAISFFLIWDPPDNLTQSQLFWFLLIIGAVIRTAITIYEIPSNALGPELSKDYVERSSLLSFRYWFGWWGGLAVWNSLWIFVVYSTLTGTQDARFVADTWMTYGLVCSPIMFLAIVVTAMGTHRHIKDLHSPEIQRKTLKVIFSELYETCLLYTSDAADE
;
A
#
# COMPACT_ATOMS: atom_id res chain seq x y z
N MET A 1 41.23 -10.51 -19.41
CA MET A 1 40.26 -9.41 -19.21
C MET A 1 40.05 -9.27 -17.72
N GLU A 2 40.85 -8.42 -17.07
CA GLU A 2 40.66 -8.08 -15.66
C GLU A 2 39.40 -7.23 -15.54
N VAL A 3 38.40 -7.74 -14.86
CA VAL A 3 37.23 -6.96 -14.42
C VAL A 3 37.73 -6.02 -13.32
N GLN A 4 38.02 -4.78 -13.69
CA GLN A 4 38.31 -3.70 -12.77
C GLN A 4 37.16 -3.58 -11.79
N LYS A 5 37.34 -4.11 -10.57
CA LYS A 5 36.46 -3.86 -9.42
C LYS A 5 36.58 -2.38 -9.06
N ASP A 6 35.69 -1.57 -9.60
CA ASP A 6 35.46 -0.23 -9.07
C ASP A 6 34.93 -0.35 -7.65
N ASN A 7 35.86 -0.32 -6.69
CA ASN A 7 35.61 -0.53 -5.25
C ASN A 7 34.99 0.71 -4.56
N ASN A 8 34.39 1.62 -5.32
CA ASN A 8 33.69 2.79 -4.81
C ASN A 8 32.17 2.64 -4.95
N SER A 9 31.63 1.47 -4.53
CA SER A 9 30.20 1.31 -4.38
C SER A 9 29.72 2.28 -3.29
N PHE A 10 29.04 3.35 -3.69
CA PHE A 10 28.44 4.32 -2.76
C PHE A 10 27.38 3.59 -1.91
N LYS A 11 27.77 3.19 -0.70
CA LYS A 11 26.88 2.52 0.23
C LYS A 11 25.94 3.54 0.87
N LEU A 12 24.66 3.31 0.72
CA LEU A 12 23.66 4.11 1.39
C LEU A 12 23.74 3.95 2.91
N PRO A 13 23.60 5.03 3.69
CA PRO A 13 23.55 4.97 5.14
C PRO A 13 22.41 4.03 5.59
N PHE A 14 22.65 3.28 6.68
CA PHE A 14 21.64 2.40 7.27
C PHE A 14 20.31 3.12 7.52
N MET A 15 20.34 4.34 8.05
CA MET A 15 19.14 5.14 8.32
C MET A 15 18.33 5.44 7.06
N THR A 16 18.97 5.62 5.91
CA THR A 16 18.26 5.83 4.63
C THR A 16 17.49 4.57 4.23
N LYS A 17 18.11 3.39 4.38
CA LYS A 17 17.46 2.11 4.13
C LYS A 17 16.31 1.86 5.11
N PHE A 18 16.53 2.18 6.38
CA PHE A 18 15.52 2.08 7.42
C PHE A 18 14.30 2.97 7.09
N TYR A 19 14.52 4.26 6.85
CA TYR A 19 13.41 5.16 6.52
C TYR A 19 12.68 4.73 5.26
N TYR A 20 13.41 4.31 4.22
CA TYR A 20 12.80 3.84 2.99
C TYR A 20 11.94 2.58 3.20
N GLY A 21 12.43 1.63 3.98
CA GLY A 21 11.70 0.39 4.28
C GLY A 21 10.52 0.59 5.22
N PHE A 22 10.65 1.49 6.20
CA PHE A 22 9.68 1.66 7.29
C PHE A 22 8.25 1.95 6.81
N GLY A 23 8.10 2.69 5.72
CA GLY A 23 6.79 2.98 5.13
C GLY A 23 6.05 1.76 4.60
N SER A 24 6.76 0.66 4.36
CA SER A 24 6.12 -0.59 3.95
C SER A 24 5.26 -1.23 5.05
N LEU A 25 5.39 -0.79 6.31
CA LEU A 25 4.44 -1.10 7.37
C LEU A 25 3.00 -0.76 6.99
N ALA A 26 2.78 0.43 6.41
CA ALA A 26 1.46 0.87 5.99
C ALA A 26 0.85 -0.06 4.94
N TYR A 27 1.66 -0.45 3.95
CA TYR A 27 1.27 -1.41 2.93
C TYR A 27 0.98 -2.79 3.54
N GLY A 28 1.89 -3.32 4.37
CA GLY A 28 1.73 -4.62 5.00
C GLY A 28 0.48 -4.71 5.89
N ILE A 29 0.16 -3.66 6.65
CA ILE A 29 -1.08 -3.57 7.43
C ILE A 29 -2.30 -3.64 6.51
N LYS A 30 -2.37 -2.78 5.47
CA LYS A 30 -3.50 -2.76 4.54
C LYS A 30 -3.68 -4.08 3.83
N ASP A 31 -2.62 -4.66 3.28
CA ASP A 31 -2.70 -5.90 2.51
C ASP A 31 -3.22 -7.07 3.34
N ASN A 32 -2.67 -7.26 4.53
CA ASN A 32 -3.13 -8.33 5.41
C ASN A 32 -4.56 -8.09 5.91
N ALA A 33 -4.88 -6.86 6.28
CA ALA A 33 -6.24 -6.50 6.69
C ALA A 33 -7.28 -6.79 5.61
N PHE A 34 -6.99 -6.44 4.37
CA PHE A 34 -7.91 -6.63 3.25
C PHE A 34 -8.00 -8.08 2.80
N ASN A 35 -6.87 -8.80 2.74
CA ASN A 35 -6.86 -10.17 2.25
C ASN A 35 -7.47 -11.17 3.24
N TYR A 36 -7.32 -10.95 4.55
CA TYR A 36 -7.74 -11.93 5.55
C TYR A 36 -8.98 -11.52 6.33
N PHE A 37 -9.22 -10.22 6.54
CA PHE A 37 -10.24 -9.79 7.49
C PHE A 37 -11.40 -9.04 6.86
N LEU A 38 -11.19 -8.30 5.78
CA LEU A 38 -12.23 -7.44 5.21
C LEU A 38 -13.52 -8.21 4.90
N LEU A 39 -13.41 -9.31 4.15
CA LEU A 39 -14.56 -10.15 3.80
C LEU A 39 -15.22 -10.74 5.04
N PHE A 40 -14.40 -11.29 5.96
CA PHE A 40 -14.90 -11.89 7.20
C PHE A 40 -15.70 -10.88 8.02
N VAL A 41 -15.16 -9.69 8.24
CA VAL A 41 -15.77 -8.67 9.09
C VAL A 41 -17.08 -8.15 8.49
N TYR A 42 -17.08 -7.83 7.19
CA TYR A 42 -18.30 -7.34 6.56
C TYR A 42 -19.42 -8.39 6.51
N VAL A 43 -19.08 -9.67 6.35
CA VAL A 43 -20.08 -10.75 6.31
C VAL A 43 -20.50 -11.18 7.72
N GLN A 44 -19.54 -11.44 8.63
CA GLN A 44 -19.82 -12.07 9.92
C GLN A 44 -20.13 -11.08 11.04
N VAL A 45 -19.61 -9.86 10.96
CA VAL A 45 -19.78 -8.85 12.01
C VAL A 45 -20.83 -7.81 11.60
N PHE A 46 -20.72 -7.25 10.40
CA PHE A 46 -21.64 -6.21 9.92
C PHE A 46 -22.84 -6.77 9.17
N GLY A 47 -22.87 -8.07 8.88
CA GLY A 47 -24.04 -8.76 8.31
C GLY A 47 -24.31 -8.45 6.83
N LEU A 48 -23.31 -8.01 6.05
CA LEU A 48 -23.44 -7.86 4.60
C LEU A 48 -23.54 -9.23 3.94
N SER A 49 -24.43 -9.40 2.95
CA SER A 49 -24.50 -10.66 2.23
C SER A 49 -23.15 -10.98 1.53
N PRO A 50 -22.71 -12.26 1.52
CA PRO A 50 -21.44 -12.66 0.92
C PRO A 50 -21.31 -12.25 -0.55
N ASP A 51 -22.39 -12.32 -1.32
CA ASP A 51 -22.43 -11.97 -2.73
C ASP A 51 -22.12 -10.47 -2.95
N LEU A 52 -22.76 -9.60 -2.13
CA LEU A 52 -22.51 -8.16 -2.19
C LEU A 52 -21.09 -7.81 -1.71
N ALA A 53 -20.60 -8.46 -0.65
CA ALA A 53 -19.25 -8.25 -0.16
C ALA A 53 -18.20 -8.66 -1.22
N GLY A 54 -18.37 -9.83 -1.83
CA GLY A 54 -17.52 -10.31 -2.92
C GLY A 54 -17.55 -9.39 -4.14
N LEU A 55 -18.76 -8.93 -4.52
CA LEU A 55 -18.91 -7.98 -5.63
C LEU A 55 -18.22 -6.64 -5.34
N ALA A 56 -18.34 -6.09 -4.13
CA ALA A 56 -17.66 -4.86 -3.75
C ALA A 56 -16.13 -5.01 -3.86
N ILE A 57 -15.57 -6.12 -3.36
CA ILE A 57 -14.14 -6.42 -3.43
C ILE A 57 -13.69 -6.54 -4.90
N LEU A 58 -14.45 -7.24 -5.73
CA LEU A 58 -14.16 -7.36 -7.17
C LEU A 58 -14.13 -5.99 -7.85
N LEU A 59 -15.13 -5.14 -7.60
CA LEU A 59 -15.20 -3.80 -8.18
C LEU A 59 -14.04 -2.91 -7.71
N MET A 60 -13.61 -3.03 -6.45
CA MET A 60 -12.42 -2.35 -5.95
C MET A 60 -11.14 -2.79 -6.70
N LEU A 61 -10.97 -4.09 -6.99
CA LEU A 61 -9.83 -4.60 -7.76
C LEU A 61 -9.83 -4.09 -9.20
N VAL A 62 -11.00 -4.04 -9.84
CA VAL A 62 -11.15 -3.46 -11.19
C VAL A 62 -10.79 -1.97 -11.17
N PHE A 63 -11.20 -1.26 -10.12
CA PHE A 63 -10.85 0.15 -9.96
C PHE A 63 -9.34 0.36 -9.80
N ASP A 64 -8.64 -0.47 -9.01
CA ASP A 64 -7.18 -0.43 -8.87
C ASP A 64 -6.49 -0.62 -10.22
N ALA A 65 -6.90 -1.61 -11.01
CA ALA A 65 -6.31 -1.87 -12.32
C ALA A 65 -6.34 -0.65 -13.27
N ILE A 66 -7.29 0.27 -13.06
CA ILE A 66 -7.40 1.51 -13.83
C ILE A 66 -6.61 2.65 -13.15
N SER A 67 -6.71 2.77 -11.82
CA SER A 67 -6.12 3.88 -11.08
C SER A 67 -4.60 3.80 -10.97
N ASP A 68 -4.04 2.60 -10.84
CA ASP A 68 -2.61 2.40 -10.63
C ASP A 68 -1.72 2.94 -11.78
N PRO A 69 -2.01 2.64 -13.06
CA PRO A 69 -1.27 3.23 -14.18
C PRO A 69 -1.40 4.74 -14.26
N LEU A 70 -2.58 5.28 -13.91
CA LEU A 70 -2.81 6.73 -13.91
C LEU A 70 -1.97 7.42 -12.83
N ILE A 71 -1.97 6.90 -11.61
CA ILE A 71 -1.16 7.43 -10.50
C ILE A 71 0.32 7.33 -10.85
N GLY A 72 0.77 6.22 -11.41
CA GLY A 72 2.14 6.04 -11.90
C GLY A 72 2.52 7.16 -12.89
N TYR A 73 1.70 7.35 -13.91
CA TYR A 73 1.92 8.39 -14.91
C TYR A 73 2.00 9.80 -14.30
N TYR A 74 1.06 10.16 -13.43
CA TYR A 74 1.06 11.49 -12.79
C TYR A 74 2.26 11.68 -11.88
N SER A 75 2.64 10.66 -11.11
CA SER A 75 3.79 10.73 -10.21
C SER A 75 5.11 10.88 -10.95
N ASP A 76 5.24 10.27 -12.13
CA ASP A 76 6.44 10.37 -12.97
C ASP A 76 6.58 11.74 -13.64
N ASN A 77 5.47 12.39 -13.97
CA ASN A 77 5.46 13.65 -14.71
C ASN A 77 5.38 14.90 -13.84
N LEU A 78 5.17 14.76 -12.52
CA LEU A 78 5.06 15.90 -11.62
C LEU A 78 6.40 16.65 -11.52
N LYS A 79 6.35 17.97 -11.67
CA LYS A 79 7.48 18.88 -11.42
C LYS A 79 7.20 19.67 -10.15
N SER A 80 7.92 19.37 -9.06
CA SER A 80 7.77 20.03 -7.78
C SER A 80 9.12 20.36 -7.16
N LYS A 81 9.15 21.41 -6.31
CA LYS A 81 10.31 21.77 -5.48
C LYS A 81 10.68 20.65 -4.49
N TRP A 82 9.72 19.78 -4.13
CA TRP A 82 9.89 18.63 -3.25
C TRP A 82 10.19 17.33 -4.02
N GLY A 83 10.70 17.46 -5.25
CA GLY A 83 10.87 16.33 -6.15
C GLY A 83 9.53 15.90 -6.76
N ARG A 84 9.56 14.86 -7.59
CA ARG A 84 8.36 14.38 -8.29
C ARG A 84 7.54 13.40 -7.43
N ARG A 85 8.15 12.65 -6.51
CA ARG A 85 7.53 11.55 -5.76
C ARG A 85 7.03 11.94 -4.37
N HIS A 86 7.79 12.77 -3.65
CA HIS A 86 7.49 13.15 -2.26
C HIS A 86 6.14 13.86 -2.05
N PRO A 87 5.67 14.75 -2.96
CA PRO A 87 4.34 15.36 -2.80
C PRO A 87 3.22 14.34 -2.69
N PHE A 88 3.28 13.26 -3.50
CA PHE A 88 2.30 12.17 -3.43
C PHE A 88 2.36 11.42 -2.10
N MET A 89 3.57 11.12 -1.63
CA MET A 89 3.78 10.43 -0.35
C MET A 89 3.23 11.26 0.82
N TYR A 90 3.48 12.56 0.87
CA TYR A 90 2.92 13.43 1.91
C TYR A 90 1.41 13.55 1.83
N PHE A 91 0.88 13.76 0.63
CA PHE A 91 -0.56 13.92 0.42
C PHE A 91 -1.34 12.66 0.81
N SER A 92 -0.82 11.48 0.56
CA SER A 92 -1.50 10.21 0.82
C SER A 92 -1.64 9.88 2.31
N ALA A 93 -0.77 10.40 3.19
CA ALA A 93 -0.70 10.01 4.59
C ALA A 93 -2.03 10.19 5.34
N VAL A 94 -2.67 11.36 5.16
CA VAL A 94 -3.94 11.68 5.82
C VAL A 94 -5.11 10.87 5.24
N PRO A 95 -5.33 10.84 3.92
CA PRO A 95 -6.37 10.00 3.33
C PRO A 95 -6.25 8.51 3.70
N VAL A 96 -5.04 7.95 3.71
CA VAL A 96 -4.81 6.55 4.12
C VAL A 96 -5.27 6.33 5.55
N ALA A 97 -4.86 7.17 6.49
CA ALA A 97 -5.21 6.99 7.90
C ALA A 97 -6.73 7.11 8.13
N ILE A 98 -7.36 8.14 7.56
CA ILE A 98 -8.79 8.38 7.76
C ILE A 98 -9.61 7.25 7.11
N SER A 99 -9.34 6.90 5.87
CA SER A 99 -10.11 5.88 5.17
C SER A 99 -9.89 4.47 5.76
N PHE A 100 -8.68 4.18 6.26
CA PHE A 100 -8.42 2.93 6.96
C PHE A 100 -9.19 2.84 8.28
N PHE A 101 -9.32 3.90 9.03
CA PHE A 101 -10.17 3.91 10.23
C PHE A 101 -11.64 3.69 9.85
N LEU A 102 -12.15 4.48 8.91
CA LEU A 102 -13.57 4.44 8.53
C LEU A 102 -14.04 3.07 8.02
N ILE A 103 -13.19 2.30 7.33
CA ILE A 103 -13.61 1.00 6.78
C ILE A 103 -13.90 -0.03 7.88
N TRP A 104 -13.34 0.14 9.07
CA TRP A 104 -13.56 -0.76 10.23
C TRP A 104 -14.64 -0.26 11.17
N ASP A 105 -15.21 0.91 10.93
CA ASP A 105 -16.25 1.54 11.75
C ASP A 105 -17.39 2.07 10.86
N PRO A 106 -18.13 1.18 10.16
CA PRO A 106 -19.30 1.62 9.40
C PRO A 106 -20.40 2.13 10.33
N PRO A 107 -21.17 3.16 9.93
CA PRO A 107 -22.30 3.66 10.70
C PRO A 107 -23.32 2.56 11.02
N ASP A 108 -23.93 2.66 12.19
CA ASP A 108 -24.97 1.71 12.64
C ASP A 108 -26.22 1.74 11.76
N ASN A 109 -26.95 0.62 11.75
CA ASN A 109 -28.26 0.48 11.10
C ASN A 109 -28.29 0.73 9.59
N LEU A 110 -27.19 0.49 8.89
CA LEU A 110 -27.17 0.56 7.43
C LEU A 110 -27.95 -0.62 6.81
N THR A 111 -28.73 -0.33 5.77
CA THR A 111 -29.33 -1.36 4.92
C THR A 111 -28.25 -2.09 4.12
N GLN A 112 -28.54 -3.27 3.57
CA GLN A 112 -27.62 -4.04 2.74
C GLN A 112 -27.03 -3.21 1.59
N SER A 113 -27.86 -2.41 0.91
CA SER A 113 -27.41 -1.55 -0.17
C SER A 113 -26.50 -0.41 0.32
N GLN A 114 -26.83 0.20 1.46
CA GLN A 114 -26.00 1.27 2.03
C GLN A 114 -24.65 0.74 2.50
N LEU A 115 -24.62 -0.43 3.14
CA LEU A 115 -23.40 -1.07 3.61
C LEU A 115 -22.50 -1.51 2.42
N PHE A 116 -23.11 -2.00 1.33
CA PHE A 116 -22.39 -2.28 0.08
C PHE A 116 -21.71 -1.03 -0.49
N TRP A 117 -22.46 0.08 -0.62
CA TRP A 117 -21.89 1.32 -1.15
C TRP A 117 -20.84 1.93 -0.22
N PHE A 118 -21.04 1.81 1.09
CA PHE A 118 -20.06 2.23 2.07
C PHE A 118 -18.74 1.46 1.90
N LEU A 119 -18.81 0.13 1.87
CA LEU A 119 -17.65 -0.73 1.64
C LEU A 119 -16.94 -0.38 0.33
N LEU A 120 -17.70 -0.26 -0.76
CA LEU A 120 -17.16 0.02 -2.08
C LEU A 120 -16.47 1.40 -2.13
N ILE A 121 -17.13 2.45 -1.63
CA ILE A 121 -16.59 3.81 -1.70
C ILE A 121 -15.37 3.97 -0.79
N ILE A 122 -15.49 3.61 0.49
CA ILE A 122 -14.37 3.73 1.44
C ILE A 122 -13.23 2.80 1.05
N GLY A 123 -13.55 1.59 0.59
CA GLY A 123 -12.55 0.64 0.08
C GLY A 123 -11.82 1.15 -1.16
N ALA A 124 -12.51 1.79 -2.09
CA ALA A 124 -11.87 2.43 -3.25
C ALA A 124 -11.00 3.63 -2.83
N VAL A 125 -11.46 4.45 -1.88
CA VAL A 125 -10.69 5.58 -1.37
C VAL A 125 -9.39 5.13 -0.72
N ILE A 126 -9.42 4.12 0.17
CA ILE A 126 -8.19 3.66 0.81
C ILE A 126 -7.24 3.00 -0.18
N ARG A 127 -7.73 2.20 -1.13
CA ARG A 127 -6.91 1.60 -2.18
C ARG A 127 -6.22 2.67 -3.00
N THR A 128 -6.95 3.66 -3.49
CA THR A 128 -6.37 4.79 -4.21
C THR A 128 -5.35 5.57 -3.36
N ALA A 129 -5.69 5.86 -2.11
CA ALA A 129 -4.80 6.60 -1.21
C ALA A 129 -3.49 5.84 -0.95
N ILE A 130 -3.55 4.52 -0.76
CA ILE A 130 -2.34 3.71 -0.57
C ILE A 130 -1.53 3.59 -1.87
N THR A 131 -2.17 3.50 -3.03
CA THR A 131 -1.51 3.51 -4.35
C THR A 131 -0.78 4.83 -4.60
N ILE A 132 -1.37 5.97 -4.21
CA ILE A 132 -0.73 7.30 -4.26
C ILE A 132 0.55 7.34 -3.40
N TYR A 133 0.64 6.55 -2.34
CA TYR A 133 1.86 6.37 -1.56
C TYR A 133 2.80 5.32 -2.18
N GLU A 134 2.28 4.16 -2.49
CA GLU A 134 3.06 2.97 -2.78
C GLU A 134 3.82 3.06 -4.10
N ILE A 135 3.16 3.48 -5.18
CA ILE A 135 3.78 3.58 -6.51
C ILE A 135 4.97 4.56 -6.50
N PRO A 136 4.84 5.82 -6.02
CA PRO A 136 5.98 6.72 -5.93
C PRO A 136 7.07 6.22 -4.97
N SER A 137 6.69 5.59 -3.86
CA SER A 137 7.62 5.01 -2.89
C SER A 137 8.41 3.85 -3.49
N ASN A 138 7.77 2.95 -4.26
CA ASN A 138 8.45 1.85 -4.96
C ASN A 138 9.47 2.38 -5.98
N ALA A 139 9.06 3.35 -6.77
CA ALA A 139 9.89 3.93 -7.79
C ALA A 139 11.06 4.80 -7.25
N LEU A 140 11.00 5.19 -5.97
CA LEU A 140 12.09 5.90 -5.30
C LEU A 140 13.34 5.01 -5.10
N GLY A 141 13.18 3.70 -4.92
CA GLY A 141 14.30 2.78 -4.67
C GLY A 141 15.38 2.79 -5.76
N PRO A 142 15.03 2.59 -7.04
CA PRO A 142 15.96 2.70 -8.16
C PRO A 142 16.59 4.09 -8.32
N GLU A 143 15.93 5.15 -7.84
CA GLU A 143 16.44 6.51 -7.88
C GLU A 143 17.48 6.79 -6.79
N LEU A 144 17.35 6.13 -5.63
CA LEU A 144 18.27 6.27 -4.49
C LEU A 144 19.63 5.63 -4.75
N SER A 145 19.69 4.54 -5.54
CA SER A 145 20.96 3.88 -5.87
C SER A 145 20.92 3.24 -7.26
N LYS A 146 22.04 3.36 -7.99
CA LYS A 146 22.28 2.65 -9.25
C LYS A 146 22.92 1.27 -9.04
N ASP A 147 23.50 1.05 -7.87
CA ASP A 147 24.14 -0.22 -7.53
C ASP A 147 23.11 -1.31 -7.29
N TYR A 148 23.28 -2.46 -7.92
CA TYR A 148 22.36 -3.60 -7.82
C TYR A 148 22.26 -4.14 -6.39
N VAL A 149 23.40 -4.25 -5.69
CA VAL A 149 23.45 -4.80 -4.33
C VAL A 149 22.73 -3.85 -3.35
N GLU A 150 22.94 -2.54 -3.51
CA GLU A 150 22.27 -1.54 -2.68
C GLU A 150 20.75 -1.51 -2.94
N ARG A 151 20.32 -1.64 -4.19
CA ARG A 151 18.87 -1.77 -4.52
C ARG A 151 18.26 -3.02 -3.91
N SER A 152 18.94 -4.15 -4.00
CA SER A 152 18.50 -5.40 -3.36
C SER A 152 18.39 -5.23 -1.84
N SER A 153 19.35 -4.55 -1.21
CA SER A 153 19.31 -4.20 0.21
C SER A 153 18.11 -3.32 0.56
N LEU A 154 17.81 -2.29 -0.23
CA LEU A 154 16.64 -1.42 -0.03
C LEU A 154 15.32 -2.21 -0.09
N LEU A 155 15.19 -3.10 -1.08
CA LEU A 155 14.02 -3.99 -1.21
C LEU A 155 13.89 -4.95 -0.03
N SER A 156 15.02 -5.49 0.47
CA SER A 156 15.01 -6.37 1.66
C SER A 156 14.45 -5.65 2.88
N PHE A 157 14.82 -4.38 3.11
CA PHE A 157 14.23 -3.57 4.19
C PHE A 157 12.72 -3.36 3.99
N ARG A 158 12.27 -3.10 2.74
CA ARG A 158 10.84 -2.95 2.44
C ARG A 158 10.06 -4.22 2.75
N TYR A 159 10.53 -5.36 2.25
CA TYR A 159 9.87 -6.65 2.52
C TYR A 159 9.87 -6.99 3.99
N TRP A 160 10.97 -6.75 4.70
CA TRP A 160 11.05 -6.99 6.13
C TRP A 160 10.00 -6.19 6.90
N PHE A 161 9.90 -4.88 6.66
CA PHE A 161 8.89 -4.04 7.30
C PHE A 161 7.47 -4.35 6.83
N GLY A 162 7.26 -4.71 5.58
CA GLY A 162 5.96 -5.14 5.07
C GLY A 162 5.45 -6.40 5.78
N TRP A 163 6.32 -7.39 5.97
CA TRP A 163 6.01 -8.60 6.74
C TRP A 163 5.71 -8.28 8.20
N TRP A 164 6.50 -7.45 8.86
CA TRP A 164 6.23 -7.02 10.23
C TRP A 164 4.93 -6.23 10.36
N GLY A 165 4.59 -5.39 9.38
CA GLY A 165 3.28 -4.74 9.31
C GLY A 165 2.14 -5.76 9.29
N GLY A 166 2.26 -6.79 8.46
CA GLY A 166 1.30 -7.89 8.41
C GLY A 166 1.20 -8.65 9.74
N LEU A 167 2.35 -9.03 10.32
CA LEU A 167 2.40 -9.72 11.61
C LEU A 167 1.81 -8.88 12.76
N ALA A 168 2.00 -7.57 12.76
CA ALA A 168 1.39 -6.69 13.76
C ALA A 168 -0.15 -6.78 13.73
N VAL A 169 -0.73 -6.91 12.53
CA VAL A 169 -2.16 -7.15 12.34
C VAL A 169 -2.61 -8.46 13.00
N TRP A 170 -1.88 -9.56 12.76
CA TRP A 170 -2.18 -10.85 13.36
C TRP A 170 -2.04 -10.81 14.88
N ASN A 171 -0.98 -10.18 15.40
CA ASN A 171 -0.76 -10.09 16.85
C ASN A 171 -1.83 -9.27 17.56
N SER A 172 -2.34 -8.19 16.95
CA SER A 172 -3.43 -7.42 17.55
C SER A 172 -4.70 -8.25 17.71
N LEU A 173 -5.03 -9.11 16.73
CA LEU A 173 -6.15 -10.03 16.85
C LEU A 173 -5.98 -11.07 17.94
N TRP A 174 -4.77 -11.62 18.12
CA TRP A 174 -4.50 -12.53 19.22
C TRP A 174 -4.67 -11.88 20.59
N ILE A 175 -4.29 -10.59 20.73
CA ILE A 175 -4.53 -9.84 21.96
C ILE A 175 -6.03 -9.77 22.25
N PHE A 176 -6.88 -9.51 21.25
CA PHE A 176 -8.33 -9.49 21.43
C PHE A 176 -8.92 -10.85 21.76
N VAL A 177 -8.45 -11.90 21.08
CA VAL A 177 -8.89 -13.28 21.36
C VAL A 177 -8.49 -13.70 22.78
N VAL A 178 -7.25 -13.43 23.20
CA VAL A 178 -6.78 -13.71 24.56
C VAL A 178 -7.57 -12.91 25.58
N TYR A 179 -7.83 -11.63 25.31
CA TYR A 179 -8.63 -10.78 26.19
C TYR A 179 -10.06 -11.34 26.38
N SER A 180 -10.75 -11.72 25.31
CA SER A 180 -12.08 -12.30 25.40
C SER A 180 -12.09 -13.62 26.15
N THR A 181 -11.07 -14.46 25.98
CA THR A 181 -10.93 -15.72 26.68
C THR A 181 -10.70 -15.53 28.17
N LEU A 182 -9.88 -14.54 28.55
CA LEU A 182 -9.57 -14.25 29.96
C LEU A 182 -10.74 -13.59 30.70
N THR A 183 -11.53 -12.77 30.00
CA THR A 183 -12.66 -12.04 30.60
C THR A 183 -13.97 -12.80 30.54
N GLY A 184 -14.03 -13.97 29.85
CA GLY A 184 -15.25 -14.75 29.65
C GLY A 184 -16.30 -14.04 28.77
N THR A 185 -15.88 -13.03 28.01
CA THR A 185 -16.75 -12.31 27.07
C THR A 185 -16.95 -13.12 25.79
N GLN A 186 -17.92 -12.71 24.95
CA GLN A 186 -18.08 -13.29 23.62
C GLN A 186 -16.79 -13.19 22.82
N ASP A 187 -16.58 -14.10 21.86
CA ASP A 187 -15.41 -14.07 20.99
C ASP A 187 -15.27 -12.69 20.34
N ALA A 188 -14.22 -11.98 20.69
CA ALA A 188 -13.97 -10.61 20.27
C ALA A 188 -13.95 -10.43 18.75
N ARG A 189 -13.73 -11.49 17.98
CA ARG A 189 -13.74 -11.44 16.50
C ARG A 189 -15.11 -11.09 15.92
N PHE A 190 -16.19 -11.38 16.65
CA PHE A 190 -17.57 -11.11 16.23
C PHE A 190 -18.14 -9.83 16.84
N VAL A 191 -17.33 -9.03 17.53
CA VAL A 191 -17.75 -7.78 18.16
C VAL A 191 -17.27 -6.58 17.32
N ALA A 192 -18.20 -5.71 16.93
CA ALA A 192 -17.88 -4.54 16.06
C ALA A 192 -16.86 -3.60 16.69
N ASP A 193 -16.97 -3.31 18.01
CA ASP A 193 -16.04 -2.42 18.75
C ASP A 193 -14.59 -2.89 18.69
N THR A 194 -14.37 -4.19 18.53
CA THR A 194 -13.02 -4.75 18.36
C THR A 194 -12.39 -4.28 17.06
N TRP A 195 -13.17 -4.24 15.98
CA TRP A 195 -12.68 -3.80 14.67
C TRP A 195 -12.51 -2.29 14.58
N MET A 196 -13.42 -1.53 15.22
CA MET A 196 -13.25 -0.11 15.43
C MET A 196 -11.91 0.17 16.14
N THR A 197 -11.64 -0.52 17.26
CA THR A 197 -10.38 -0.39 18.00
C THR A 197 -9.17 -0.77 17.15
N TYR A 198 -9.28 -1.83 16.35
CA TYR A 198 -8.27 -2.23 15.39
C TYR A 198 -7.97 -1.11 14.39
N GLY A 199 -9.00 -0.52 13.77
CA GLY A 199 -8.87 0.63 12.88
C GLY A 199 -8.21 1.83 13.55
N LEU A 200 -8.62 2.13 14.80
CA LEU A 200 -8.08 3.24 15.59
C LEU A 200 -6.59 3.08 15.93
N VAL A 201 -6.11 1.86 16.17
CA VAL A 201 -4.69 1.59 16.46
C VAL A 201 -3.86 1.57 15.18
N CYS A 202 -4.33 0.91 14.13
CA CYS A 202 -3.55 0.76 12.90
C CYS A 202 -3.44 2.05 12.08
N SER A 203 -4.48 2.89 12.06
CA SER A 203 -4.48 4.14 11.28
C SER A 203 -3.35 5.10 11.64
N PRO A 204 -3.09 5.44 12.92
CA PRO A 204 -1.96 6.27 13.30
C PRO A 204 -0.60 5.64 12.95
N ILE A 205 -0.49 4.32 13.07
CA ILE A 205 0.75 3.60 12.71
C ILE A 205 1.02 3.74 11.22
N MET A 206 -0.01 3.57 10.36
CA MET A 206 0.10 3.76 8.92
C MET A 206 0.47 5.21 8.57
N PHE A 207 -0.19 6.17 9.21
CA PHE A 207 0.14 7.59 9.05
C PHE A 207 1.61 7.88 9.37
N LEU A 208 2.06 7.45 10.55
CA LEU A 208 3.44 7.65 10.99
C LEU A 208 4.44 6.95 10.05
N ALA A 209 4.14 5.73 9.60
CA ALA A 209 5.00 4.99 8.68
C ALA A 209 5.20 5.75 7.36
N ILE A 210 4.14 6.29 6.78
CA ILE A 210 4.19 7.08 5.56
C ILE A 210 4.98 8.38 5.77
N VAL A 211 4.66 9.13 6.83
CA VAL A 211 5.31 10.42 7.12
C VAL A 211 6.80 10.23 7.42
N VAL A 212 7.17 9.25 8.25
CA VAL A 212 8.57 8.95 8.57
C VAL A 212 9.37 8.60 7.31
N THR A 213 8.80 7.80 6.41
CA THR A 213 9.45 7.48 5.15
C THR A 213 9.59 8.71 4.26
N ALA A 214 8.52 9.48 4.09
CA ALA A 214 8.55 10.69 3.27
C ALA A 214 9.58 11.71 3.78
N MET A 215 9.61 11.96 5.10
CA MET A 215 10.58 12.88 5.72
C MET A 215 12.00 12.33 5.71
N GLY A 216 12.19 11.05 6.02
CA GLY A 216 13.50 10.42 6.09
C GLY A 216 14.21 10.32 4.74
N THR A 217 13.45 10.19 3.65
CA THR A 217 13.98 10.16 2.28
C THR A 217 14.06 11.54 1.63
N HIS A 218 13.38 12.56 2.18
CA HIS A 218 13.30 13.91 1.61
C HIS A 218 14.67 14.56 1.39
N ARG A 219 15.63 14.34 2.29
CA ARG A 219 16.99 14.90 2.18
C ARG A 219 17.74 14.45 0.93
N HIS A 220 17.36 13.31 0.36
CA HIS A 220 18.00 12.75 -0.84
C HIS A 220 17.42 13.28 -2.16
N ILE A 221 16.41 14.17 -2.13
CA ILE A 221 15.76 14.69 -3.34
C ILE A 221 16.77 15.32 -4.32
N LYS A 222 17.80 15.99 -3.80
CA LYS A 222 18.83 16.66 -4.61
C LYS A 222 19.75 15.68 -5.33
N ASP A 223 19.89 14.48 -4.77
CA ASP A 223 20.80 13.43 -5.24
C ASP A 223 20.07 12.39 -6.11
N LEU A 224 18.75 12.50 -6.23
CA LEU A 224 17.95 11.56 -6.99
C LEU A 224 18.28 11.64 -8.48
N HIS A 225 18.64 10.50 -9.04
CA HIS A 225 18.84 10.37 -10.48
C HIS A 225 17.48 10.46 -11.19
N SER A 226 17.24 11.59 -11.85
CA SER A 226 16.09 11.69 -12.74
C SER A 226 16.45 11.06 -14.08
N PRO A 227 15.91 9.88 -14.44
CA PRO A 227 16.04 9.43 -15.82
C PRO A 227 15.41 10.48 -16.74
N GLU A 228 15.96 10.63 -17.94
CA GLU A 228 15.35 11.49 -18.96
C GLU A 228 13.91 11.03 -19.18
N ILE A 229 12.97 11.88 -18.80
CA ILE A 229 11.54 11.59 -18.93
C ILE A 229 11.21 11.71 -20.43
N GLN A 230 11.17 10.60 -21.13
CA GLN A 230 10.44 10.54 -22.39
C GLN A 230 8.97 10.75 -22.04
N ARG A 231 8.43 11.93 -22.37
CA ARG A 231 7.02 12.26 -22.18
C ARG A 231 6.17 11.38 -23.10
N LYS A 232 5.84 10.19 -22.64
CA LYS A 232 4.91 9.32 -23.34
C LYS A 232 3.49 9.85 -23.11
N THR A 233 2.72 9.97 -24.17
CA THR A 233 1.29 10.29 -24.08
C THR A 233 0.56 9.10 -23.46
N LEU A 234 -0.52 9.34 -22.69
CA LEU A 234 -1.34 8.27 -22.10
C LEU A 234 -1.74 7.20 -23.13
N LYS A 235 -2.06 7.61 -24.37
CA LYS A 235 -2.36 6.69 -25.47
C LYS A 235 -1.23 5.70 -25.76
N VAL A 236 0.03 6.15 -25.71
CA VAL A 236 1.21 5.30 -25.94
C VAL A 236 1.37 4.32 -24.80
N ILE A 237 1.13 4.75 -23.57
CA ILE A 237 1.22 3.87 -22.39
C ILE A 237 0.16 2.77 -22.44
N PHE A 238 -1.10 3.11 -22.76
CA PHE A 238 -2.15 2.10 -22.92
C PHE A 238 -1.89 1.16 -24.10
N SER A 239 -1.30 1.65 -25.20
CA SER A 239 -0.89 0.80 -26.32
C SER A 239 0.22 -0.16 -25.94
N GLU A 240 1.25 0.31 -25.22
CA GLU A 240 2.35 -0.50 -24.72
C GLU A 240 1.88 -1.57 -23.71
N LEU A 241 0.96 -1.19 -22.79
CA LEU A 241 0.34 -2.13 -21.86
C LEU A 241 -0.43 -3.22 -22.60
N TYR A 242 -1.21 -2.84 -23.59
CA TYR A 242 -2.00 -3.80 -24.40
C TYR A 242 -1.08 -4.75 -25.18
N GLU A 243 -0.03 -4.22 -25.82
CA GLU A 243 0.97 -5.05 -26.54
C GLU A 243 1.73 -5.98 -25.60
N THR A 244 2.11 -5.49 -24.40
CA THR A 244 2.80 -6.32 -23.41
C THR A 244 1.89 -7.43 -22.89
N CYS A 245 0.62 -7.15 -22.64
CA CYS A 245 -0.36 -8.16 -22.24
C CYS A 245 -0.58 -9.21 -23.34
N LEU A 246 -0.62 -8.80 -24.62
CA LEU A 246 -0.76 -9.71 -25.75
C LEU A 246 0.46 -10.62 -25.92
N LEU A 247 1.68 -10.07 -25.80
CA LEU A 247 2.92 -10.85 -25.87
C LEU A 247 2.98 -11.90 -24.76
N TYR A 248 2.62 -11.51 -23.53
CA TYR A 248 2.61 -12.43 -22.38
C TYR A 248 1.60 -13.58 -22.55
N THR A 249 0.45 -13.29 -23.15
CA THR A 249 -0.57 -14.33 -23.44
C THR A 249 -0.17 -15.21 -24.61
N SER A 250 0.58 -14.72 -25.62
CA SER A 250 1.07 -15.53 -26.72
C SER A 250 2.19 -16.49 -26.29
N ASP A 251 3.14 -16.01 -25.48
CA ASP A 251 4.23 -16.84 -24.95
C ASP A 251 3.71 -17.95 -24.02
N ALA A 252 2.65 -17.66 -23.22
CA ALA A 252 2.02 -18.67 -22.38
C ALA A 252 1.13 -19.68 -23.13
N ALA A 253 0.82 -19.43 -24.39
CA ALA A 253 0.07 -20.37 -25.23
C ALA A 253 1.00 -21.31 -26.06
N ASP A 254 2.29 -21.01 -26.12
CA ASP A 254 3.30 -21.79 -26.82
C ASP A 254 4.10 -22.74 -25.90
N GLU A 255 3.85 -22.73 -24.56
CA GLU A 255 4.32 -23.70 -23.56
C GLU A 255 3.21 -24.74 -23.24
#